data_7109f1308351954194b50739413cf529
#
_entry.id   7109f1308351954194b50739413cf529
#
_cell.length_a   1.000
_cell.length_b   1.000
_cell.length_c   1.000
_cell.angle_alpha   90.00
_cell.angle_beta   90.00
_cell.angle_gamma   90.00
#
_symmetry.space_group_name_H-M   'P 1'
#
loop_
_entity.id
_entity.type
_entity.pdbx_description
1 polymer ?
#
loop_
_entity_poly.entity_id
_entity_poly.type
_entity_poly.pdbx_seq_one_letter_code
_entity_poly.pdbx_strand_id
1 'polypeptide(L)'
;NITKYMDMTKDQVRPGMLIYKDVRGELQPDGTYAGPDGVVDKENDQVRMANRSNPYGFTTNLSAEYKGFSISAQLNASWGGYSFVPTNAIKLGNKGDAAGGYRDLEYANMPSFWNVDNMYVYQDVLDAAGNVVVKANHDAKYPNLQYASVNSAESTFWRVSGTRIRLNRLTLAYKIPSKYTKMIGIESCRFNVTGQNLLSFNNPYPDNFMDPMISYGTYPTLRKFTIGVNVTF
;
A
#
# COMPACT_ATOMS: atom_id res chain seq x y z
N ASN A 1 13.20 -29.20 -13.03
CA ASN A 1 11.87 -29.84 -12.97
C ASN A 1 11.35 -29.81 -11.54
N ILE A 2 10.35 -29.00 -11.26
CA ILE A 2 9.72 -28.93 -9.93
C ILE A 2 8.96 -30.24 -9.69
N THR A 3 9.26 -30.92 -8.61
CA THR A 3 8.63 -32.19 -8.18
C THR A 3 7.64 -31.96 -7.04
N LYS A 4 7.93 -31.00 -6.15
CA LYS A 4 7.08 -30.58 -5.06
C LYS A 4 7.00 -29.05 -5.04
N TYR A 5 5.81 -28.50 -4.79
CA TYR A 5 5.57 -27.08 -4.81
C TYR A 5 4.79 -26.64 -3.55
N MET A 6 5.50 -25.94 -2.64
CA MET A 6 4.97 -25.65 -1.32
C MET A 6 4.54 -26.97 -0.64
N ASP A 7 3.39 -27.02 -0.01
CA ASP A 7 2.86 -28.25 0.58
C ASP A 7 2.05 -29.13 -0.42
N MET A 8 2.21 -28.88 -1.73
CA MET A 8 1.45 -29.51 -2.80
C MET A 8 2.36 -30.38 -3.69
N THR A 9 1.80 -31.43 -4.28
CA THR A 9 2.42 -32.15 -5.39
C THR A 9 2.29 -31.34 -6.68
N LYS A 10 3.15 -31.63 -7.66
CA LYS A 10 3.11 -30.97 -8.98
C LYS A 10 1.71 -31.00 -9.63
N ASP A 11 0.99 -32.10 -9.43
CA ASP A 11 -0.34 -32.29 -10.02
C ASP A 11 -1.43 -31.41 -9.39
N GLN A 12 -1.15 -30.79 -8.27
CA GLN A 12 -2.05 -29.86 -7.57
C GLN A 12 -1.85 -28.40 -8.00
N VAL A 13 -0.76 -28.10 -8.71
CA VAL A 13 -0.52 -26.74 -9.25
C VAL A 13 -1.53 -26.44 -10.35
N ARG A 14 -2.17 -25.30 -10.29
CA ARG A 14 -3.24 -24.89 -11.20
C ARG A 14 -2.93 -23.55 -11.86
N PRO A 15 -3.46 -23.30 -13.06
CA PRO A 15 -3.43 -21.98 -13.68
C PRO A 15 -4.02 -20.92 -12.76
N GLY A 16 -3.37 -19.76 -12.68
CA GLY A 16 -3.76 -18.67 -11.80
C GLY A 16 -3.10 -18.69 -10.41
N MET A 17 -2.29 -19.72 -10.12
CA MET A 17 -1.36 -19.70 -8.97
C MET A 17 -0.10 -18.91 -9.30
N LEU A 18 0.45 -18.19 -8.32
CA LEU A 18 1.82 -17.67 -8.40
C LEU A 18 2.80 -18.82 -8.34
N ILE A 19 3.78 -18.81 -9.23
CA ILE A 19 4.87 -19.79 -9.23
C ILE A 19 6.10 -19.16 -8.62
N TYR A 20 6.49 -19.65 -7.45
CA TYR A 20 7.71 -19.26 -6.76
C TYR A 20 8.90 -20.00 -7.36
N LYS A 21 10.06 -19.38 -7.22
CA LYS A 21 11.28 -19.88 -7.83
C LYS A 21 11.96 -20.84 -6.86
N ASP A 22 12.34 -22.00 -7.36
CA ASP A 22 13.30 -22.90 -6.73
C ASP A 22 14.68 -22.21 -6.76
N VAL A 23 15.17 -21.82 -5.62
CA VAL A 23 16.40 -21.01 -5.47
C VAL A 23 17.54 -21.86 -4.95
N ARG A 24 17.27 -22.74 -3.95
CA ARG A 24 18.28 -23.56 -3.27
C ARG A 24 17.63 -24.73 -2.54
N GLY A 25 18.40 -25.79 -2.39
CA GLY A 25 18.03 -26.94 -1.56
C GLY A 25 18.48 -26.81 -0.10
N GLU A 26 18.65 -27.95 0.57
CA GLU A 26 18.97 -28.03 2.00
C GLU A 26 20.30 -27.40 2.38
N LEU A 27 20.39 -26.96 3.64
CA LEU A 27 21.63 -26.48 4.25
C LEU A 27 22.60 -27.65 4.45
N GLN A 28 23.81 -27.51 3.88
CA GLN A 28 24.88 -28.50 3.98
C GLN A 28 25.65 -28.35 5.30
N PRO A 29 26.35 -29.40 5.77
CA PRO A 29 27.15 -29.35 7.00
C PRO A 29 28.25 -28.30 7.00
N ASP A 30 28.69 -27.84 5.84
CA ASP A 30 29.70 -26.79 5.68
C ASP A 30 29.10 -25.36 5.80
N GLY A 31 27.80 -25.24 6.04
CA GLY A 31 27.08 -23.97 6.16
C GLY A 31 26.67 -23.35 4.83
N THR A 32 26.87 -24.02 3.70
CA THR A 32 26.38 -23.59 2.40
C THR A 32 25.02 -24.22 2.07
N TYR A 33 24.31 -23.69 1.14
CA TYR A 33 23.07 -24.30 0.63
C TYR A 33 23.36 -25.09 -0.64
N ALA A 34 22.71 -26.24 -0.78
CA ALA A 34 22.67 -26.95 -2.05
C ALA A 34 22.03 -26.09 -3.15
N GLY A 35 22.30 -26.37 -4.41
CA GLY A 35 21.61 -25.74 -5.54
C GLY A 35 20.13 -26.15 -5.60
N PRO A 36 19.36 -25.57 -6.56
CA PRO A 36 17.96 -25.92 -6.78
C PRO A 36 17.76 -27.45 -6.88
N ASP A 37 16.80 -27.96 -6.11
CA ASP A 37 16.60 -29.41 -5.95
C ASP A 37 15.27 -29.94 -6.52
N GLY A 38 14.47 -29.06 -7.10
CA GLY A 38 13.15 -29.39 -7.64
C GLY A 38 12.03 -29.35 -6.61
N VAL A 39 12.33 -28.95 -5.38
CA VAL A 39 11.35 -28.72 -4.32
C VAL A 39 11.28 -27.21 -4.07
N VAL A 40 10.08 -26.65 -4.09
CA VAL A 40 9.87 -25.24 -3.71
C VAL A 40 9.20 -25.21 -2.36
N ASP A 41 9.89 -24.71 -1.36
CA ASP A 41 9.39 -24.63 0.01
C ASP A 41 9.70 -23.28 0.68
N LYS A 42 9.09 -23.06 1.86
CA LYS A 42 9.27 -21.82 2.61
C LYS A 42 10.54 -21.78 3.45
N GLU A 43 11.14 -22.93 3.72
CA GLU A 43 12.33 -23.05 4.54
C GLU A 43 13.59 -22.71 3.72
N ASN A 44 13.70 -23.28 2.54
CA ASN A 44 14.91 -23.19 1.73
C ASN A 44 14.85 -22.09 0.66
N ASP A 45 13.71 -21.88 0.01
CA ASP A 45 13.60 -20.94 -1.13
C ASP A 45 13.41 -19.48 -0.76
N GLN A 46 13.81 -19.11 0.44
CA GLN A 46 13.80 -17.72 0.86
C GLN A 46 15.00 -16.95 0.31
N VAL A 47 14.74 -15.77 -0.20
CA VAL A 47 15.78 -14.82 -0.61
C VAL A 47 15.82 -13.63 0.33
N ARG A 48 17.03 -13.20 0.68
CA ARG A 48 17.20 -11.97 1.45
C ARG A 48 16.82 -10.77 0.57
N MET A 49 15.84 -10.02 0.99
CA MET A 49 15.50 -8.73 0.39
C MET A 49 16.27 -7.59 1.05
N ALA A 50 16.24 -6.41 0.43
CA ALA A 50 16.82 -5.18 1.00
C ALA A 50 16.11 -4.76 2.30
N ASN A 51 16.42 -3.59 2.82
CA ASN A 51 15.86 -3.07 4.07
C ASN A 51 14.34 -2.95 4.03
N ARG A 52 13.67 -3.51 5.03
CA ARG A 52 12.21 -3.43 5.18
C ARG A 52 11.75 -2.04 5.68
N SER A 53 12.60 -1.32 6.39
CA SER A 53 12.38 0.05 6.82
C SER A 53 13.13 1.03 5.93
N ASN A 54 12.60 2.24 5.77
CA ASN A 54 13.29 3.30 5.05
C ASN A 54 14.49 3.80 5.85
N PRO A 55 15.73 3.56 5.41
CA PRO A 55 16.92 4.03 6.11
C PRO A 55 17.20 5.52 5.88
N TYR A 56 16.61 6.10 4.84
CA TYR A 56 16.81 7.50 4.47
C TYR A 56 15.51 8.28 4.58
N GLY A 57 15.63 9.55 4.97
CA GLY A 57 14.49 10.45 4.99
C GLY A 57 14.87 11.84 5.51
N PHE A 58 13.97 12.78 5.29
CA PHE A 58 14.05 14.11 5.83
C PHE A 58 12.68 14.69 6.11
N THR A 59 12.65 15.66 7.01
CA THR A 59 11.54 16.59 7.18
C THR A 59 12.06 17.98 6.89
N THR A 60 11.39 18.71 6.00
CA THR A 60 11.71 20.10 5.72
C THR A 60 10.52 21.01 5.98
N ASN A 61 10.82 22.20 6.50
CA ASN A 61 9.86 23.28 6.66
C ASN A 61 10.26 24.42 5.72
N LEU A 62 9.40 24.75 4.81
CA LEU A 62 9.57 25.86 3.88
C LEU A 62 8.63 26.98 4.27
N SER A 63 9.12 28.22 4.30
CA SER A 63 8.28 29.39 4.57
C SER A 63 8.71 30.57 3.72
N ALA A 64 7.72 31.36 3.32
CA ALA A 64 7.93 32.63 2.63
C ALA A 64 6.92 33.64 3.12
N GLU A 65 7.34 34.91 3.16
CA GLU A 65 6.47 36.01 3.53
C GLU A 65 6.65 37.19 2.55
N TYR A 66 5.55 37.76 2.11
CA TYR A 66 5.53 38.91 1.22
C TYR A 66 4.30 39.78 1.44
N LYS A 67 4.51 41.07 1.72
CA LYS A 67 3.44 42.09 1.90
C LYS A 67 2.30 41.65 2.82
N GLY A 68 2.63 40.99 3.94
CA GLY A 68 1.68 40.52 4.93
C GLY A 68 1.09 39.13 4.64
N PHE A 69 1.27 38.58 3.44
CA PHE A 69 0.98 37.17 3.14
C PHE A 69 2.12 36.30 3.60
N SER A 70 1.80 35.20 4.25
CA SER A 70 2.79 34.17 4.58
C SER A 70 2.28 32.79 4.20
N ILE A 71 3.19 31.97 3.69
CA ILE A 71 2.99 30.57 3.40
C ILE A 71 4.04 29.76 4.17
N SER A 72 3.61 28.68 4.79
CA SER A 72 4.52 27.70 5.35
C SER A 72 4.06 26.28 5.01
N ALA A 73 5.01 25.44 4.62
CA ALA A 73 4.75 24.06 4.22
C ALA A 73 5.72 23.13 4.95
N GLN A 74 5.21 22.01 5.45
CA GLN A 74 6.01 20.92 6.01
C GLN A 74 5.91 19.71 5.11
N LEU A 75 7.06 19.28 4.58
CA LEU A 75 7.23 18.13 3.73
C LEU A 75 8.02 17.05 4.46
N ASN A 76 7.55 15.81 4.39
CA ASN A 76 8.28 14.64 4.85
C ASN A 76 8.54 13.71 3.67
N ALA A 77 9.76 13.20 3.60
CA ALA A 77 10.15 12.18 2.64
C ALA A 77 10.93 11.07 3.33
N SER A 78 10.71 9.82 2.93
CA SER A 78 11.53 8.68 3.35
C SER A 78 11.62 7.67 2.22
N TRP A 79 12.78 6.97 2.10
CA TRP A 79 13.02 6.03 1.01
C TRP A 79 14.13 5.01 1.34
N GLY A 80 14.37 4.08 0.40
CA GLY A 80 15.43 3.08 0.48
C GLY A 80 14.99 1.75 1.08
N GLY A 81 13.77 1.66 1.59
CA GLY A 81 13.16 0.44 2.07
C GLY A 81 12.10 -0.11 1.12
N TYR A 82 11.43 -1.15 1.56
CA TYR A 82 10.29 -1.74 0.87
C TYR A 82 9.17 -2.07 1.85
N SER A 83 7.99 -2.33 1.30
CA SER A 83 6.83 -2.86 2.01
C SER A 83 6.21 -3.99 1.21
N PHE A 84 5.21 -4.66 1.76
CA PHE A 84 4.41 -5.64 1.04
C PHE A 84 2.96 -5.17 0.96
N VAL A 85 2.26 -5.63 -0.06
CA VAL A 85 0.80 -5.61 -0.05
C VAL A 85 0.34 -6.46 1.14
N PRO A 86 -0.51 -5.95 2.04
CA PRO A 86 -0.91 -6.68 3.24
C PRO A 86 -1.59 -8.01 2.90
N THR A 87 -1.21 -9.07 3.60
CA THR A 87 -1.77 -10.41 3.38
C THR A 87 -3.29 -10.44 3.46
N ASN A 88 -3.88 -9.66 4.37
CA ASN A 88 -5.34 -9.55 4.50
C ASN A 88 -6.02 -8.89 3.29
N ALA A 89 -5.30 -8.00 2.58
CA ALA A 89 -5.78 -7.43 1.33
C ALA A 89 -5.70 -8.44 0.17
N ILE A 90 -4.76 -9.38 0.24
CA ILE A 90 -4.61 -10.44 -0.74
C ILE A 90 -5.59 -11.58 -0.49
N LYS A 91 -5.79 -11.98 0.77
CA LYS A 91 -6.70 -13.06 1.19
C LYS A 91 -8.16 -12.62 1.34
N LEU A 92 -8.46 -11.35 1.09
CA LEU A 92 -9.80 -10.78 1.25
C LEU A 92 -10.43 -11.04 2.63
N GLY A 93 -9.62 -10.84 3.65
CA GLY A 93 -10.12 -10.65 5.02
C GLY A 93 -10.83 -11.84 5.65
N ASN A 94 -10.43 -13.04 5.36
CA ASN A 94 -11.04 -14.21 5.96
C ASN A 94 -10.86 -14.24 7.47
N LYS A 95 -11.88 -13.85 8.20
CA LYS A 95 -11.96 -14.05 9.65
C LYS A 95 -12.52 -15.43 9.94
N GLY A 96 -11.67 -16.34 10.40
CA GLY A 96 -12.11 -17.52 11.16
C GLY A 96 -12.44 -18.77 10.36
N ASP A 97 -12.06 -18.85 9.12
CA ASP A 97 -12.21 -20.05 8.33
C ASP A 97 -10.84 -20.66 8.01
N ALA A 98 -10.54 -21.79 8.65
CA ALA A 98 -9.29 -22.52 8.44
C ALA A 98 -9.09 -23.01 6.99
N ALA A 99 -10.15 -22.99 6.19
CA ALA A 99 -10.16 -23.43 4.81
C ALA A 99 -9.89 -22.31 3.79
N GLY A 100 -9.73 -21.04 4.22
CA GLY A 100 -9.45 -19.93 3.32
C GLY A 100 -10.55 -19.65 2.30
N GLY A 101 -11.80 -19.94 2.65
CA GLY A 101 -12.95 -19.78 1.76
C GLY A 101 -13.37 -18.31 1.57
N TYR A 102 -14.01 -18.04 0.47
CA TYR A 102 -14.54 -16.72 0.07
C TYR A 102 -15.84 -16.33 0.79
N ARG A 103 -16.06 -16.80 2.01
CA ARG A 103 -17.37 -16.75 2.66
C ARG A 103 -18.00 -15.38 2.79
N ASP A 104 -17.21 -14.32 2.73
CA ASP A 104 -17.70 -12.97 3.02
C ASP A 104 -17.33 -11.94 1.94
N LEU A 105 -17.27 -12.34 0.67
CA LEU A 105 -17.13 -11.38 -0.43
C LEU A 105 -18.27 -10.35 -0.44
N GLU A 106 -19.44 -10.70 0.06
CA GLU A 106 -20.56 -9.77 0.23
C GLU A 106 -20.30 -8.70 1.30
N TYR A 107 -19.44 -8.98 2.27
CA TYR A 107 -19.15 -8.10 3.41
C TYR A 107 -17.71 -7.63 3.49
N ALA A 108 -16.82 -8.19 2.68
CA ALA A 108 -15.43 -7.76 2.65
C ALA A 108 -15.26 -6.50 1.80
N ASN A 109 -14.64 -5.48 2.36
CA ASN A 109 -14.14 -4.36 1.57
C ASN A 109 -13.00 -4.85 0.67
N MET A 110 -13.35 -5.26 -0.53
CA MET A 110 -12.41 -5.73 -1.53
C MET A 110 -11.55 -4.55 -2.00
N PRO A 111 -10.21 -4.63 -1.92
CA PRO A 111 -9.36 -3.60 -2.48
C PRO A 111 -9.61 -3.40 -3.97
N SER A 112 -9.56 -2.15 -4.44
CA SER A 112 -9.91 -1.77 -5.81
C SER A 112 -9.08 -2.46 -6.90
N PHE A 113 -7.86 -2.89 -6.58
CA PHE A 113 -7.01 -3.60 -7.53
C PHE A 113 -7.49 -5.02 -7.85
N TRP A 114 -8.34 -5.62 -6.99
CA TRP A 114 -9.02 -6.86 -7.27
C TRP A 114 -10.28 -6.60 -8.10
N ASN A 115 -10.15 -6.64 -9.40
CA ASN A 115 -11.28 -6.56 -10.32
C ASN A 115 -11.11 -7.56 -11.46
N VAL A 116 -12.17 -7.81 -12.20
CA VAL A 116 -12.20 -8.82 -13.26
C VAL A 116 -11.21 -8.57 -14.39
N ASP A 117 -10.84 -7.30 -14.62
CA ASP A 117 -9.87 -6.93 -15.66
C ASP A 117 -8.43 -7.16 -15.21
N ASN A 118 -8.17 -7.21 -13.91
CA ASN A 118 -6.84 -7.30 -13.33
C ASN A 118 -6.50 -8.68 -12.74
N MET A 119 -7.48 -9.54 -12.48
CA MET A 119 -7.24 -10.86 -11.90
C MET A 119 -7.34 -11.97 -12.93
N TYR A 120 -6.61 -13.06 -12.69
CA TYR A 120 -6.65 -14.23 -13.54
C TYR A 120 -8.00 -14.95 -13.45
N VAL A 121 -8.64 -15.15 -14.58
CA VAL A 121 -9.89 -15.89 -14.73
C VAL A 121 -9.67 -17.02 -15.74
N TYR A 122 -9.78 -18.26 -15.28
CA TYR A 122 -9.44 -19.43 -16.09
C TYR A 122 -10.36 -19.65 -17.29
N GLN A 123 -11.66 -19.47 -17.11
CA GLN A 123 -12.68 -19.66 -18.13
C GLN A 123 -13.80 -18.64 -17.97
N ASP A 124 -14.61 -18.47 -18.98
CA ASP A 124 -15.78 -17.62 -18.92
C ASP A 124 -16.73 -18.07 -17.81
N VAL A 125 -17.17 -17.10 -16.99
CA VAL A 125 -18.19 -17.31 -15.95
C VAL A 125 -19.54 -16.96 -16.55
N LEU A 126 -20.48 -17.90 -16.45
CA LEU A 126 -21.81 -17.76 -17.01
C LEU A 126 -22.84 -17.50 -15.88
N ASP A 127 -23.86 -16.72 -16.17
CA ASP A 127 -25.06 -16.61 -15.33
C ASP A 127 -25.97 -17.85 -15.48
N ALA A 128 -27.06 -17.87 -14.71
CA ALA A 128 -28.04 -18.96 -14.78
C ALA A 128 -28.76 -19.07 -16.16
N ALA A 129 -28.73 -18.03 -16.96
CA ALA A 129 -29.30 -17.98 -18.30
C ALA A 129 -28.28 -18.37 -19.40
N GLY A 130 -27.01 -18.60 -19.02
CA GLY A 130 -25.95 -18.98 -19.96
C GLY A 130 -25.21 -17.79 -20.58
N ASN A 131 -25.46 -16.56 -20.14
CA ASN A 131 -24.74 -15.39 -20.64
C ASN A 131 -23.39 -15.24 -19.91
N VAL A 132 -22.35 -14.81 -20.65
CA VAL A 132 -21.03 -14.53 -20.06
C VAL A 132 -21.12 -13.27 -19.21
N VAL A 133 -20.90 -13.41 -17.90
CA VAL A 133 -20.85 -12.31 -16.93
C VAL A 133 -19.41 -11.87 -16.61
N VAL A 134 -18.45 -12.81 -16.69
CA VAL A 134 -17.02 -12.51 -16.60
C VAL A 134 -16.30 -13.31 -17.67
N LYS A 135 -15.49 -12.64 -18.48
CA LYS A 135 -14.65 -13.31 -19.49
C LYS A 135 -13.40 -13.91 -18.89
N ALA A 136 -12.92 -14.98 -19.49
CA ALA A 136 -11.60 -15.53 -19.22
C ALA A 136 -10.52 -14.45 -19.39
N ASN A 137 -9.56 -14.37 -18.45
CA ASN A 137 -8.47 -13.43 -18.49
C ASN A 137 -7.17 -14.13 -18.10
N HIS A 138 -6.39 -14.53 -19.09
CA HIS A 138 -5.14 -15.27 -18.90
C HIS A 138 -3.91 -14.32 -18.82
N ASP A 139 -4.04 -13.09 -19.29
CA ASP A 139 -2.99 -12.06 -19.30
C ASP A 139 -3.12 -11.11 -18.10
N ALA A 140 -3.78 -11.56 -17.04
CA ALA A 140 -4.06 -10.78 -15.87
C ALA A 140 -2.80 -10.40 -15.08
N LYS A 141 -2.83 -9.23 -14.47
CA LYS A 141 -1.76 -8.70 -13.63
C LYS A 141 -1.65 -9.44 -12.29
N TYR A 142 -2.78 -9.90 -11.75
CA TYR A 142 -2.87 -10.56 -10.45
C TYR A 142 -3.31 -12.02 -10.58
N PRO A 143 -2.88 -12.89 -9.65
CA PRO A 143 -3.27 -14.29 -9.66
C PRO A 143 -4.76 -14.48 -9.38
N ASN A 144 -5.24 -15.70 -9.52
CA ASN A 144 -6.61 -16.05 -9.18
C ASN A 144 -6.82 -16.04 -7.67
N LEU A 145 -7.88 -15.39 -7.20
CA LEU A 145 -8.26 -15.31 -5.79
C LEU A 145 -8.52 -16.66 -5.14
N GLN A 146 -8.96 -17.65 -5.90
CA GLN A 146 -9.26 -19.01 -5.41
C GLN A 146 -8.05 -19.66 -4.72
N TYR A 147 -6.83 -19.27 -5.06
CA TYR A 147 -5.61 -19.85 -4.52
C TYR A 147 -4.93 -18.91 -3.51
N ALA A 148 -5.71 -18.19 -2.73
CA ALA A 148 -5.22 -17.17 -1.81
C ALA A 148 -4.18 -17.70 -0.81
N SER A 149 -4.27 -18.95 -0.36
CA SER A 149 -3.29 -19.56 0.56
C SER A 149 -1.88 -19.63 -0.03
N VAL A 150 -1.77 -19.93 -1.32
CA VAL A 150 -0.50 -19.97 -2.06
C VAL A 150 -0.10 -18.56 -2.50
N ASN A 151 -1.04 -17.84 -3.11
CA ASN A 151 -0.77 -16.55 -3.75
C ASN A 151 -0.45 -15.43 -2.76
N SER A 152 -0.79 -15.58 -1.48
CA SER A 152 -0.56 -14.55 -0.46
C SER A 152 0.78 -14.65 0.27
N ALA A 153 1.64 -15.58 -0.09
CA ALA A 153 2.97 -15.68 0.52
C ALA A 153 3.79 -14.41 0.24
N GLU A 154 4.49 -13.91 1.26
CA GLU A 154 5.40 -12.77 1.11
C GLU A 154 6.46 -13.10 0.05
N SER A 155 6.45 -12.35 -1.04
CA SER A 155 7.30 -12.60 -2.19
C SER A 155 7.63 -11.30 -2.92
N THR A 156 8.56 -11.36 -3.85
CA THR A 156 8.90 -10.20 -4.69
C THR A 156 7.72 -9.70 -5.53
N PHE A 157 6.73 -10.55 -5.80
CA PHE A 157 5.51 -10.18 -6.51
C PHE A 157 4.69 -9.14 -5.74
N TRP A 158 4.54 -9.33 -4.42
CA TRP A 158 3.78 -8.43 -3.56
C TRP A 158 4.60 -7.31 -2.94
N ARG A 159 5.89 -7.26 -3.26
CA ARG A 159 6.78 -6.21 -2.77
C ARG A 159 6.50 -4.89 -3.47
N VAL A 160 6.33 -3.83 -2.68
CA VAL A 160 6.16 -2.47 -3.16
C VAL A 160 7.26 -1.56 -2.61
N SER A 161 7.51 -0.43 -3.27
CA SER A 161 8.46 0.57 -2.78
C SER A 161 8.07 1.07 -1.40
N GLY A 162 9.05 1.24 -0.51
CA GLY A 162 8.87 1.92 0.77
C GLY A 162 8.89 3.44 0.67
N THR A 163 9.17 4.01 -0.50
CA THR A 163 9.26 5.46 -0.70
C THR A 163 7.95 6.16 -0.37
N ARG A 164 8.02 7.19 0.46
CA ARG A 164 6.88 7.98 0.92
C ARG A 164 7.25 9.45 0.89
N ILE A 165 6.43 10.26 0.26
CA ILE A 165 6.60 11.73 0.20
C ILE A 165 5.24 12.34 0.52
N ARG A 166 5.19 13.21 1.54
CA ARG A 166 3.94 13.78 2.03
C ARG A 166 4.06 15.27 2.32
N LEU A 167 3.04 16.02 1.92
CA LEU A 167 2.78 17.37 2.41
C LEU A 167 1.92 17.25 3.69
N ASN A 168 2.60 17.28 4.84
CA ASN A 168 1.93 17.10 6.13
C ASN A 168 1.11 18.30 6.54
N ARG A 169 1.67 19.50 6.35
CA ARG A 169 1.03 20.75 6.74
C ARG A 169 1.28 21.82 5.70
N LEU A 170 0.25 22.58 5.41
CA LEU A 170 0.34 23.82 4.65
C LEU A 170 -0.45 24.88 5.41
N THR A 171 0.18 25.99 5.72
CA THR A 171 -0.46 27.15 6.36
C THR A 171 -0.32 28.35 5.45
N LEU A 172 -1.46 28.96 5.16
CA LEU A 172 -1.55 30.27 4.51
C LEU A 172 -2.01 31.27 5.55
N ALA A 173 -1.36 32.42 5.66
CA ALA A 173 -1.80 33.44 6.57
C ALA A 173 -1.64 34.84 5.96
N TYR A 174 -2.48 35.75 6.44
CA TYR A 174 -2.44 37.15 6.07
C TYR A 174 -2.50 38.04 7.30
N LYS A 175 -1.49 38.87 7.47
CA LYS A 175 -1.43 39.91 8.51
C LYS A 175 -2.00 41.20 7.95
N ILE A 176 -3.07 41.69 8.56
CA ILE A 176 -3.69 42.97 8.19
C ILE A 176 -2.69 44.09 8.48
N PRO A 177 -2.48 45.02 7.54
CA PRO A 177 -1.58 46.15 7.77
C PRO A 177 -2.02 46.97 9.00
N SER A 178 -1.08 47.28 9.87
CA SER A 178 -1.31 47.99 11.16
C SER A 178 -2.02 49.37 10.99
N LYS A 179 -1.92 49.94 9.79
CA LYS A 179 -2.68 51.19 9.46
C LYS A 179 -4.19 50.97 9.66
N TYR A 180 -4.73 49.83 9.35
CA TYR A 180 -6.19 49.56 9.48
C TYR A 180 -6.55 49.03 10.86
N THR A 181 -5.71 48.18 11.49
CA THR A 181 -6.03 47.61 12.79
C THR A 181 -5.97 48.65 13.92
N LYS A 182 -5.03 49.57 13.85
CA LYS A 182 -4.91 50.67 14.85
C LYS A 182 -6.09 51.62 14.87
N MET A 183 -6.81 51.76 13.76
CA MET A 183 -8.04 52.60 13.70
C MET A 183 -9.17 52.09 14.61
N ILE A 184 -9.15 50.82 14.95
CA ILE A 184 -10.13 50.14 15.79
C ILE A 184 -9.53 49.64 17.12
N GLY A 185 -8.36 50.16 17.51
CA GLY A 185 -7.71 49.82 18.79
C GLY A 185 -7.04 48.48 18.85
N ILE A 186 -6.81 47.84 17.69
CA ILE A 186 -6.13 46.54 17.62
C ILE A 186 -4.67 46.79 17.19
N GLU A 187 -3.69 46.24 17.94
CA GLU A 187 -2.29 46.32 17.58
C GLU A 187 -1.97 45.49 16.35
N SER A 188 -2.42 44.24 16.33
CA SER A 188 -2.24 43.37 15.17
C SER A 188 -3.39 42.36 14.98
N CYS A 189 -3.68 42.04 13.76
CA CYS A 189 -4.64 41.00 13.39
C CYS A 189 -4.09 40.14 12.27
N ARG A 190 -4.10 38.80 12.45
CA ARG A 190 -3.62 37.81 11.49
C ARG A 190 -4.66 36.70 11.30
N PHE A 191 -5.07 36.48 10.08
CA PHE A 191 -5.87 35.35 9.68
C PHE A 191 -4.96 34.21 9.21
N ASN A 192 -5.31 32.97 9.51
CA ASN A 192 -4.61 31.82 8.99
C ASN A 192 -5.58 30.69 8.59
N VAL A 193 -5.19 29.93 7.59
CA VAL A 193 -5.84 28.69 7.16
C VAL A 193 -4.76 27.62 7.12
N THR A 194 -4.95 26.55 7.87
CA THR A 194 -4.01 25.43 7.93
C THR A 194 -4.68 24.15 7.46
N GLY A 195 -4.07 23.51 6.49
CA GLY A 195 -4.42 22.16 6.07
C GLY A 195 -3.41 21.16 6.60
N GLN A 196 -3.88 20.01 7.08
CA GLN A 196 -3.03 18.90 7.54
C GLN A 196 -3.33 17.64 6.73
N ASN A 197 -2.31 16.80 6.54
CA ASN A 197 -2.39 15.55 5.78
C ASN A 197 -2.92 15.75 4.35
N LEU A 198 -2.44 16.78 3.66
CA LEU A 198 -3.05 17.26 2.43
C LEU A 198 -2.80 16.32 1.25
N LEU A 199 -1.55 15.95 1.01
CA LEU A 199 -1.15 15.21 -0.18
C LEU A 199 -0.10 14.15 0.17
N SER A 200 -0.29 12.95 -0.38
CA SER A 200 0.75 11.95 -0.53
C SER A 200 1.13 11.91 -2.01
N PHE A 201 2.40 12.23 -2.32
CA PHE A 201 2.87 12.32 -3.70
C PHE A 201 3.25 10.97 -4.29
N ASN A 202 3.46 9.98 -3.44
CA ASN A 202 3.81 8.64 -3.86
C ASN A 202 3.03 7.63 -3.02
N ASN A 203 2.16 6.89 -3.66
CA ASN A 203 1.51 5.72 -3.08
C ASN A 203 1.96 4.48 -3.88
N PRO A 204 2.76 3.58 -3.26
CA PRO A 204 3.29 2.42 -3.95
C PRO A 204 2.30 1.25 -4.04
N TYR A 205 1.17 1.33 -3.35
CA TYR A 205 0.18 0.25 -3.34
C TYR A 205 -0.66 0.24 -4.61
N PRO A 206 -1.06 -0.94 -5.09
CA PRO A 206 -1.93 -1.06 -6.26
C PRO A 206 -3.17 -0.19 -6.15
N ASP A 207 -3.50 0.55 -7.21
CA ASP A 207 -4.67 1.46 -7.30
C ASP A 207 -4.85 2.39 -6.08
N ASN A 208 -3.77 2.65 -5.35
CA ASN A 208 -3.79 3.46 -4.12
C ASN A 208 -4.83 3.00 -3.08
N PHE A 209 -5.10 1.69 -3.00
CA PHE A 209 -6.18 1.13 -2.17
C PHE A 209 -6.03 1.41 -0.67
N MET A 210 -4.85 1.81 -0.22
CA MET A 210 -4.60 2.20 1.17
C MET A 210 -3.62 3.36 1.27
N ASP A 211 -3.67 4.10 2.38
CA ASP A 211 -2.66 5.12 2.72
C ASP A 211 -1.35 4.40 3.13
N PRO A 212 -0.20 4.72 2.50
CA PRO A 212 1.07 4.08 2.82
C PRO A 212 1.61 4.40 4.23
N MET A 213 0.99 5.33 4.95
CA MET A 213 1.41 5.76 6.29
C MET A 213 0.69 5.04 7.43
N ILE A 214 -0.31 4.21 7.12
CA ILE A 214 -1.12 3.49 8.11
C ILE A 214 -1.12 1.99 7.82
N SER A 215 -1.53 1.20 8.81
CA SER A 215 -1.73 -0.23 8.64
C SER A 215 -3.06 -0.50 7.93
N TYR A 216 -3.10 -1.54 7.11
CA TYR A 216 -4.32 -1.97 6.44
C TYR A 216 -5.41 -2.35 7.44
N GLY A 217 -6.64 -1.93 7.17
CA GLY A 217 -7.78 -2.16 8.06
C GLY A 217 -7.89 -1.17 9.23
N THR A 218 -6.99 -0.19 9.35
CA THR A 218 -7.12 0.89 10.31
C THR A 218 -7.90 2.08 9.72
N TYR A 219 -8.39 2.94 10.62
CA TYR A 219 -9.11 4.13 10.18
C TYR A 219 -8.21 5.04 9.31
N PRO A 220 -8.69 5.51 8.16
CA PRO A 220 -7.88 6.30 7.24
C PRO A 220 -7.45 7.64 7.85
N THR A 221 -6.26 8.10 7.47
CA THR A 221 -5.76 9.41 7.89
C THR A 221 -6.63 10.52 7.31
N LEU A 222 -7.27 11.30 8.19
CA LEU A 222 -8.15 12.39 7.78
C LEU A 222 -7.35 13.63 7.34
N ARG A 223 -7.82 14.28 6.30
CA ARG A 223 -7.44 15.66 6.00
C ARG A 223 -8.16 16.58 6.95
N LYS A 224 -7.42 17.50 7.57
CA LYS A 224 -7.98 18.46 8.53
C LYS A 224 -7.69 19.88 8.06
N PHE A 225 -8.73 20.72 8.07
CA PHE A 225 -8.61 22.14 7.80
C PHE A 225 -8.98 22.92 9.05
N THR A 226 -8.18 23.93 9.37
CA THR A 226 -8.36 24.79 10.52
C THR A 226 -8.27 26.24 10.06
N ILE A 227 -9.22 27.05 10.46
CA ILE A 227 -9.20 28.50 10.26
C ILE A 227 -8.96 29.15 11.63
N GLY A 228 -8.06 30.10 11.69
CA GLY A 228 -7.71 30.82 12.92
C GLY A 228 -7.58 32.30 12.69
N VAL A 229 -7.85 33.04 13.75
CA VAL A 229 -7.64 34.50 13.83
C VAL A 229 -6.82 34.76 15.10
N ASN A 230 -5.71 35.46 14.93
CA ASN A 230 -4.89 35.94 16.06
C ASN A 230 -5.03 37.47 16.14
N VAL A 231 -5.48 37.96 17.29
CA VAL A 231 -5.67 39.39 17.55
C VAL A 231 -4.84 39.78 18.79
N THR A 232 -4.10 40.87 18.67
CA THR A 232 -3.35 41.50 19.78
C THR A 232 -3.91 42.90 19.97
N PHE A 233 -4.22 43.25 21.21
CA PHE A 233 -4.74 44.56 21.62
C PHE A 233 -3.67 45.41 22.21
#